data_fb6f940a88b2a5dcdf4275f083d7ad5c
#
_entry.id   fb6f940a88b2a5dcdf4275f083d7ad5c
#
_cell.length_a   1.000
_cell.length_b   1.000
_cell.length_c   1.000
_cell.angle_alpha   90.00
_cell.angle_beta   90.00
_cell.angle_gamma   90.00
#
_symmetry.space_group_name_H-M   'P 1'
#
loop_
_entity.id
_entity.type
_entity.pdbx_description
1 polymer ?
#
loop_
_entity_poly.entity_id
_entity_poly.type
_entity_poly.pdbx_seq_one_letter_code
_entity_poly.pdbx_strand_id
1 'polypeptide(L)'
;MKMHFRKLNSLSFLLKVETNNIKSLAACVRRYSNDVVEEGAGEGPLMDLHGRRHDYLRVSLTERCNLRCQYCMPAEGAALSARAALLSRGELARLLRVFGALGVRKLRLTGGEPTLRKDLADIVEEAVSCGMREVCLTTNGVALTRRLPALQRAGLASLNVSLDSLRPDRYTRITRRPALAHALAGIDLALQLGYRPLKINTVLMRGFNDDEICDFVEFTKDREIEVRFIEFMPFAGNEWDAGRMVPYAEALRAVARHYELTPRPAAGNATAAAWAVAGHRGAVGFIASMTRPFCRSCNRLRLTADGSLKVCLFGSAEVSLRDAMRQGACDRELERLIRAALRNKRPQHAGMQNLARMENRPMVLIGG
;
A
#
# COMPACT_ATOMS: atom_id res chain seq x y z
N MET A 1 16.79 -56.61 20.26
CA MET A 1 16.63 -56.59 18.80
C MET A 1 15.22 -56.09 18.50
N LYS A 2 15.03 -54.77 18.27
CA LYS A 2 13.89 -54.10 17.67
C LYS A 2 14.01 -52.59 17.90
N MET A 3 14.86 -51.95 17.14
CA MET A 3 14.85 -50.50 16.89
C MET A 3 15.39 -50.28 15.48
N HIS A 4 14.48 -50.15 14.52
CA HIS A 4 14.75 -49.55 13.21
C HIS A 4 13.48 -49.70 12.38
N PHE A 5 12.54 -48.76 12.50
CA PHE A 5 11.54 -48.54 11.47
C PHE A 5 10.62 -47.32 11.89
N ARG A 6 11.21 -46.12 11.95
CA ARG A 6 10.40 -44.87 12.10
C ARG A 6 10.92 -43.62 11.37
N LYS A 7 11.91 -43.76 10.51
CA LYS A 7 12.49 -42.60 9.78
C LYS A 7 12.15 -42.51 8.28
N LEU A 8 11.39 -43.46 7.73
CA LEU A 8 11.06 -43.45 6.29
C LEU A 8 9.71 -42.82 5.94
N ASN A 9 8.83 -42.56 6.92
CA ASN A 9 7.50 -42.00 6.63
C ASN A 9 7.47 -40.47 6.59
N SER A 10 8.48 -39.76 7.08
CA SER A 10 8.49 -38.28 7.08
C SER A 10 8.95 -37.70 5.74
N LEU A 11 9.88 -38.36 5.05
CA LEU A 11 10.34 -37.93 3.71
C LEU A 11 9.28 -38.14 2.62
N SER A 12 8.50 -39.22 2.69
CA SER A 12 7.41 -39.45 1.73
C SER A 12 6.24 -38.49 1.91
N PHE A 13 6.02 -37.99 3.12
CA PHE A 13 4.99 -36.99 3.40
C PHE A 13 5.40 -35.59 2.91
N LEU A 14 6.66 -35.18 3.10
CA LEU A 14 7.19 -33.92 2.60
C LEU A 14 7.24 -33.88 1.07
N LEU A 15 7.65 -34.97 0.41
CA LEU A 15 7.62 -35.07 -1.05
C LEU A 15 6.18 -35.07 -1.62
N LYS A 16 5.19 -35.62 -0.91
CA LYS A 16 3.78 -35.55 -1.33
C LYS A 16 3.17 -34.16 -1.16
N VAL A 17 3.58 -33.39 -0.15
CA VAL A 17 3.11 -32.01 0.04
C VAL A 17 3.69 -31.09 -1.03
N GLU A 18 4.96 -31.23 -1.39
CA GLU A 18 5.57 -30.46 -2.49
C GLU A 18 4.98 -30.82 -3.85
N THR A 19 4.77 -32.09 -4.15
CA THR A 19 4.17 -32.52 -5.44
C THR A 19 2.69 -32.17 -5.57
N ASN A 20 1.92 -32.09 -4.48
CA ASN A 20 0.55 -31.64 -4.50
C ASN A 20 0.45 -30.11 -4.71
N ASN A 21 1.39 -29.32 -4.15
CA ASN A 21 1.47 -27.87 -4.41
C ASN A 21 1.86 -27.59 -5.87
N ILE A 22 2.80 -28.35 -6.44
CA ILE A 22 3.22 -28.22 -7.85
C ILE A 22 2.08 -28.63 -8.79
N LYS A 23 1.34 -29.69 -8.48
CA LYS A 23 0.16 -30.12 -9.27
C LYS A 23 -1.00 -29.15 -9.13
N SER A 24 -1.23 -28.57 -7.96
CA SER A 24 -2.23 -27.53 -7.73
C SER A 24 -1.92 -26.22 -8.47
N LEU A 25 -0.64 -25.77 -8.47
CA LEU A 25 -0.21 -24.61 -9.24
C LEU A 25 -0.28 -24.89 -10.77
N ALA A 26 0.18 -26.05 -11.22
CA ALA A 26 0.08 -26.43 -12.63
C ALA A 26 -1.39 -26.58 -13.07
N ALA A 27 -2.28 -27.08 -12.21
CA ALA A 27 -3.71 -27.13 -12.45
C ALA A 27 -4.35 -25.73 -12.42
N CYS A 28 -3.89 -24.84 -11.55
CA CYS A 28 -4.31 -23.44 -11.53
C CYS A 28 -3.85 -22.72 -12.80
N VAL A 29 -2.60 -22.88 -13.21
CA VAL A 29 -2.06 -22.32 -14.46
C VAL A 29 -2.78 -22.93 -15.67
N ARG A 30 -3.06 -24.25 -15.71
CA ARG A 30 -3.82 -24.90 -16.79
C ARG A 30 -5.30 -24.51 -16.80
N ARG A 31 -5.99 -24.38 -15.66
CA ARG A 31 -7.35 -23.83 -15.61
C ARG A 31 -7.39 -22.39 -16.13
N TYR A 32 -6.47 -21.53 -15.69
CA TYR A 32 -6.35 -20.16 -16.22
C TYR A 32 -5.96 -20.12 -17.71
N SER A 33 -5.23 -21.14 -18.25
CA SER A 33 -4.86 -21.21 -19.66
C SER A 33 -5.99 -21.70 -20.56
N ASN A 34 -6.82 -22.65 -20.09
CA ASN A 34 -7.86 -23.26 -20.91
C ASN A 34 -9.15 -22.42 -21.00
N ASP A 35 -9.45 -21.59 -19.98
CA ASP A 35 -10.60 -20.67 -20.03
C ASP A 35 -10.30 -19.36 -20.78
N VAL A 36 -9.09 -19.16 -21.34
CA VAL A 36 -8.65 -17.93 -22.03
C VAL A 36 -8.25 -18.17 -23.50
N VAL A 37 -8.53 -19.36 -24.06
CA VAL A 37 -8.00 -19.74 -25.38
C VAL A 37 -8.75 -19.08 -26.56
N GLU A 38 -9.87 -18.36 -26.36
CA GLU A 38 -10.63 -17.78 -27.47
C GLU A 38 -11.11 -16.32 -27.31
N GLU A 39 -10.30 -15.45 -26.74
CA GLU A 39 -10.51 -14.01 -27.05
C GLU A 39 -9.17 -13.30 -26.98
N GLY A 40 -8.78 -12.69 -28.10
CA GLY A 40 -7.49 -12.08 -28.40
C GLY A 40 -6.79 -11.44 -27.21
N ALA A 41 -5.50 -11.70 -27.07
CA ALA A 41 -4.61 -10.99 -26.15
C ALA A 41 -4.83 -9.48 -26.35
N GLY A 42 -5.65 -8.86 -25.49
CA GLY A 42 -6.20 -7.54 -25.74
C GLY A 42 -5.08 -6.50 -25.77
N GLU A 43 -4.76 -6.04 -26.96
CA GLU A 43 -4.00 -4.82 -27.16
C GLU A 43 -4.80 -3.68 -26.55
N GLY A 44 -4.33 -3.09 -25.45
CA GLY A 44 -5.04 -1.98 -24.83
C GLY A 44 -4.73 -1.79 -23.35
N PRO A 45 -5.23 -0.71 -22.76
CA PRO A 45 -5.01 -0.41 -21.36
C PRO A 45 -5.58 -1.50 -20.44
N LEU A 46 -5.04 -1.58 -19.22
CA LEU A 46 -5.58 -2.49 -18.19
C LEU A 46 -6.98 -2.03 -17.78
N MET A 47 -8.01 -2.77 -18.23
CA MET A 47 -9.42 -2.52 -17.91
C MET A 47 -9.98 -3.69 -17.11
N ASP A 48 -10.80 -3.42 -16.09
CA ASP A 48 -11.58 -4.46 -15.42
C ASP A 48 -12.98 -4.62 -16.04
N LEU A 49 -13.72 -5.63 -15.58
CA LEU A 49 -15.07 -5.90 -16.07
C LEU A 49 -16.10 -4.80 -15.75
N HIS A 50 -15.72 -3.78 -14.99
CA HIS A 50 -16.56 -2.65 -14.60
C HIS A 50 -16.20 -1.35 -15.34
N GLY A 51 -15.38 -1.45 -16.41
CA GLY A 51 -14.96 -0.31 -17.22
C GLY A 51 -13.92 0.60 -16.54
N ARG A 52 -13.29 0.17 -15.42
CA ARG A 52 -12.27 0.96 -14.73
C ARG A 52 -10.90 0.71 -15.35
N ARG A 53 -10.24 1.78 -15.81
CA ARG A 53 -8.84 1.73 -16.26
C ARG A 53 -7.90 1.69 -15.06
N HIS A 54 -6.91 0.79 -15.10
CA HIS A 54 -5.93 0.59 -14.04
C HIS A 54 -4.55 1.06 -14.48
N ASP A 55 -4.21 2.29 -14.16
CA ASP A 55 -2.96 2.96 -14.51
C ASP A 55 -2.10 3.32 -13.29
N TYR A 56 -2.49 2.86 -12.10
CA TYR A 56 -1.83 3.13 -10.84
C TYR A 56 -1.42 1.83 -10.14
N LEU A 57 -0.10 1.63 -10.00
CA LEU A 57 0.49 0.51 -9.26
C LEU A 57 1.03 0.97 -7.90
N ARG A 58 0.71 0.23 -6.84
CA ARG A 58 1.36 0.36 -5.53
C ARG A 58 2.28 -0.84 -5.34
N VAL A 59 3.53 -0.59 -4.94
CA VAL A 59 4.53 -1.63 -4.72
C VAL A 59 5.01 -1.59 -3.29
N SER A 60 4.85 -2.68 -2.56
CA SER A 60 5.52 -2.90 -1.29
C SER A 60 6.96 -3.33 -1.58
N LEU A 61 7.92 -2.50 -1.23
CA LEU A 61 9.34 -2.76 -1.52
C LEU A 61 10.02 -3.65 -0.48
N THR A 62 9.45 -3.70 0.72
CA THR A 62 10.00 -4.42 1.87
C THR A 62 8.94 -4.64 2.93
N GLU A 63 9.06 -5.73 3.67
CA GLU A 63 8.23 -6.00 4.84
C GLU A 63 8.83 -5.39 6.12
N ARG A 64 10.10 -4.95 6.07
CA ARG A 64 10.79 -4.38 7.24
C ARG A 64 10.32 -2.95 7.49
N CYS A 65 10.13 -2.62 8.78
CA CYS A 65 9.83 -1.27 9.24
C CYS A 65 10.67 -0.94 10.49
N ASN A 66 11.05 0.32 10.64
CA ASN A 66 11.74 0.83 11.84
C ASN A 66 10.78 1.34 12.92
N LEU A 67 9.46 1.35 12.66
CA LEU A 67 8.41 1.61 13.64
C LEU A 67 7.63 0.32 13.95
N ARG A 68 6.80 0.36 15.01
CA ARG A 68 5.93 -0.73 15.45
C ARG A 68 4.53 -0.17 15.77
N CYS A 69 3.94 0.52 14.78
CA CYS A 69 2.64 1.18 14.96
C CYS A 69 1.56 0.16 15.35
N GLN A 70 0.79 0.46 16.40
CA GLN A 70 -0.17 -0.46 17.01
C GLN A 70 -1.25 -0.96 16.03
N TYR A 71 -1.66 -0.12 15.10
CA TYR A 71 -2.66 -0.45 14.09
C TYR A 71 -2.11 -1.22 12.88
N CYS A 72 -0.80 -1.35 12.75
CA CYS A 72 -0.13 -1.91 11.59
C CYS A 72 0.62 -3.20 11.89
N MET A 73 1.21 -3.31 13.08
CA MET A 73 2.16 -4.37 13.43
C MET A 73 2.12 -4.67 14.93
N PRO A 74 2.17 -5.95 15.35
CA PRO A 74 2.34 -6.35 16.74
C PRO A 74 3.63 -5.76 17.36
N ALA A 75 3.72 -5.73 18.69
CA ALA A 75 4.85 -5.15 19.41
C ALA A 75 6.18 -5.85 19.10
N GLU A 76 6.14 -7.17 19.00
CA GLU A 76 7.26 -8.05 18.63
C GLU A 76 7.65 -7.92 17.15
N GLY A 77 6.78 -7.36 16.32
CA GLY A 77 6.94 -7.29 14.87
C GLY A 77 6.10 -8.32 14.14
N ALA A 78 6.03 -8.21 12.82
CA ALA A 78 5.40 -9.21 11.97
C ALA A 78 6.41 -10.32 11.61
N ALA A 79 5.92 -11.54 11.42
CA ALA A 79 6.71 -12.60 10.82
C ALA A 79 7.08 -12.21 9.39
N LEU A 80 8.37 -11.94 9.15
CA LEU A 80 8.87 -11.52 7.85
C LEU A 80 9.15 -12.74 6.97
N SER A 81 8.89 -12.59 5.69
CA SER A 81 9.25 -13.60 4.69
C SER A 81 10.77 -13.80 4.62
N ALA A 82 11.20 -15.03 4.36
CA ALA A 82 12.61 -15.32 4.07
C ALA A 82 13.07 -14.49 2.86
N ARG A 83 14.33 -14.05 2.86
CA ARG A 83 14.89 -13.22 1.78
C ARG A 83 14.69 -13.83 0.39
N ALA A 84 14.81 -15.15 0.27
CA ALA A 84 14.58 -15.88 -0.97
C ALA A 84 13.12 -15.84 -1.44
N ALA A 85 12.17 -15.58 -0.54
CA ALA A 85 10.75 -15.45 -0.87
C ALA A 85 10.37 -14.02 -1.31
N LEU A 86 11.27 -13.05 -1.20
CA LEU A 86 11.04 -11.68 -1.65
C LEU A 86 11.50 -11.49 -3.10
N LEU A 87 10.94 -10.47 -3.77
CA LEU A 87 11.42 -10.04 -5.09
C LEU A 87 12.86 -9.57 -5.02
N SER A 88 13.69 -10.11 -5.91
CA SER A 88 15.01 -9.56 -6.20
C SER A 88 14.90 -8.21 -6.94
N ARG A 89 16.01 -7.45 -6.98
CA ARG A 89 16.06 -6.19 -7.73
C ARG A 89 15.74 -6.40 -9.23
N GLY A 90 16.30 -7.46 -9.84
CA GLY A 90 16.06 -7.76 -11.25
C GLY A 90 14.62 -8.18 -11.55
N GLU A 91 13.99 -8.99 -10.67
CA GLU A 91 12.58 -9.35 -10.78
C GLU A 91 11.66 -8.12 -10.67
N LEU A 92 11.94 -7.22 -9.71
CA LEU A 92 11.20 -5.98 -9.57
C LEU A 92 11.34 -5.08 -10.82
N ALA A 93 12.56 -4.87 -11.32
CA ALA A 93 12.83 -4.10 -12.52
C ALA A 93 12.06 -4.66 -13.74
N ARG A 94 12.05 -6.00 -13.89
CA ARG A 94 11.29 -6.67 -14.95
C ARG A 94 9.79 -6.39 -14.83
N LEU A 95 9.22 -6.49 -13.63
CA LEU A 95 7.81 -6.20 -13.41
C LEU A 95 7.47 -4.72 -13.67
N LEU A 96 8.35 -3.78 -13.28
CA LEU A 96 8.14 -2.35 -13.58
C LEU A 96 8.07 -2.10 -15.10
N ARG A 97 8.94 -2.74 -15.90
CA ARG A 97 8.88 -2.66 -17.36
C ARG A 97 7.56 -3.23 -17.91
N VAL A 98 7.15 -4.42 -17.45
CA VAL A 98 5.88 -5.04 -17.86
C VAL A 98 4.69 -4.12 -17.54
N PHE A 99 4.60 -3.59 -16.32
CA PHE A 99 3.52 -2.67 -15.95
C PHE A 99 3.57 -1.34 -16.70
N GLY A 100 4.76 -0.81 -16.98
CA GLY A 100 4.96 0.38 -17.82
C GLY A 100 4.45 0.18 -19.24
N ALA A 101 4.76 -0.96 -19.86
CA ALA A 101 4.26 -1.37 -21.17
C ALA A 101 2.74 -1.53 -21.20
N LEU A 102 2.15 -2.04 -20.09
CA LEU A 102 0.70 -2.17 -19.90
C LEU A 102 -0.04 -0.84 -19.64
N GLY A 103 0.67 0.29 -19.67
CA GLY A 103 0.08 1.61 -19.53
C GLY A 103 -0.06 2.11 -18.10
N VAL A 104 0.62 1.51 -17.13
CA VAL A 104 0.75 2.09 -15.78
C VAL A 104 1.59 3.37 -15.87
N ARG A 105 1.05 4.48 -15.36
CA ARG A 105 1.71 5.79 -15.40
C ARG A 105 1.98 6.36 -14.02
N LYS A 106 1.32 5.83 -13.00
CA LYS A 106 1.52 6.21 -11.60
C LYS A 106 2.04 5.04 -10.79
N LEU A 107 3.17 5.22 -10.13
CA LEU A 107 3.76 4.27 -9.21
C LEU A 107 3.77 4.85 -7.80
N ARG A 108 3.37 4.04 -6.79
CA ARG A 108 3.59 4.40 -5.40
C ARG A 108 4.43 3.36 -4.71
N LEU A 109 5.59 3.76 -4.29
CA LEU A 109 6.51 2.95 -3.50
C LEU A 109 6.09 2.99 -2.02
N THR A 110 5.93 1.83 -1.44
CA THR A 110 5.49 1.61 -0.05
C THR A 110 6.26 0.42 0.54
N GLY A 111 5.73 -0.18 1.56
CA GLY A 111 6.27 -1.39 2.20
C GLY A 111 5.92 -1.38 3.67
N GLY A 112 6.77 -1.98 4.48
CA GLY A 112 6.90 -1.56 5.88
C GLY A 112 7.42 -0.11 5.88
N GLU A 113 8.75 0.05 5.72
CA GLU A 113 9.31 1.38 5.49
C GLU A 113 10.26 1.35 4.27
N PRO A 114 9.86 1.95 3.13
CA PRO A 114 10.63 1.86 1.89
C PRO A 114 12.01 2.54 1.96
N THR A 115 12.18 3.56 2.81
CA THR A 115 13.46 4.26 2.98
C THR A 115 14.56 3.41 3.62
N LEU A 116 14.22 2.22 4.14
CA LEU A 116 15.20 1.25 4.63
C LEU A 116 15.92 0.51 3.49
N ARG A 117 15.36 0.50 2.28
CA ARG A 117 16.04 -0.07 1.10
C ARG A 117 17.17 0.84 0.65
N LYS A 118 18.35 0.25 0.50
CA LYS A 118 19.56 1.00 0.07
C LYS A 118 19.45 1.47 -1.38
N ASP A 119 18.86 0.64 -2.23
CA ASP A 119 18.66 0.82 -3.68
C ASP A 119 17.36 1.57 -4.05
N LEU A 120 16.75 2.33 -3.10
CA LEU A 120 15.49 3.02 -3.35
C LEU A 120 15.58 4.08 -4.45
N ALA A 121 16.69 4.82 -4.53
CA ALA A 121 16.90 5.82 -5.58
C ALA A 121 16.95 5.17 -6.97
N ASP A 122 17.70 4.08 -7.11
CA ASP A 122 17.81 3.35 -8.38
C ASP A 122 16.46 2.77 -8.81
N ILE A 123 15.59 2.38 -7.85
CA ILE A 123 14.22 1.90 -8.15
C ILE A 123 13.37 3.07 -8.69
N VAL A 124 13.54 4.27 -8.15
CA VAL A 124 12.84 5.47 -8.64
C VAL A 124 13.28 5.78 -10.08
N GLU A 125 14.57 5.80 -10.36
CA GLU A 125 15.13 6.00 -11.72
C GLU A 125 14.63 4.94 -12.70
N GLU A 126 14.67 3.67 -12.32
CA GLU A 126 14.15 2.56 -13.14
C GLU A 126 12.66 2.76 -13.48
N ALA A 127 11.85 3.16 -12.48
CA ALA A 127 10.44 3.40 -12.69
C ALA A 127 10.18 4.57 -13.67
N VAL A 128 10.94 5.65 -13.56
CA VAL A 128 10.88 6.80 -14.48
C VAL A 128 11.27 6.36 -15.89
N SER A 129 12.35 5.60 -16.04
CA SER A 129 12.82 5.08 -17.34
C SER A 129 11.81 4.12 -17.99
N CYS A 130 11.01 3.41 -17.19
CA CYS A 130 9.90 2.58 -17.65
C CYS A 130 8.65 3.38 -18.09
N GLY A 131 8.70 4.71 -18.14
CA GLY A 131 7.62 5.59 -18.59
C GLY A 131 6.56 5.86 -17.52
N MET A 132 6.84 5.62 -16.24
CA MET A 132 5.97 6.00 -15.13
C MET A 132 6.11 7.49 -14.86
N ARG A 133 5.07 8.28 -15.19
CA ARG A 133 5.10 9.75 -15.14
C ARG A 133 5.04 10.32 -13.72
N GLU A 134 4.46 9.59 -12.78
CA GLU A 134 4.31 10.02 -11.39
C GLU A 134 4.80 8.91 -10.45
N VAL A 135 6.07 9.00 -10.04
CA VAL A 135 6.65 8.11 -9.03
C VAL A 135 6.48 8.76 -7.65
N CYS A 136 5.74 8.07 -6.78
CA CYS A 136 5.35 8.57 -5.46
C CYS A 136 5.96 7.70 -4.36
N LEU A 137 6.22 8.28 -3.19
CA LEU A 137 6.66 7.55 -2.01
C LEU A 137 5.67 7.73 -0.86
N THR A 138 5.37 6.64 -0.12
CA THR A 138 4.74 6.72 1.20
C THR A 138 5.75 6.23 2.23
N THR A 139 6.02 7.04 3.25
CA THR A 139 7.05 6.79 4.27
C THR A 139 6.59 7.31 5.63
N ASN A 140 7.18 6.78 6.70
CA ASN A 140 7.00 7.33 8.06
C ASN A 140 7.85 8.57 8.34
N GLY A 141 8.66 9.03 7.39
CA GLY A 141 9.41 10.28 7.47
C GLY A 141 10.73 10.20 8.23
N VAL A 142 10.98 9.19 9.05
CA VAL A 142 12.12 9.12 9.98
C VAL A 142 13.49 9.20 9.28
N ALA A 143 13.62 8.67 8.07
CA ALA A 143 14.88 8.67 7.33
C ALA A 143 14.92 9.69 6.18
N LEU A 144 13.90 10.55 6.03
CA LEU A 144 13.78 11.47 4.89
C LEU A 144 14.96 12.43 4.79
N THR A 145 15.42 13.00 5.89
CA THR A 145 16.54 13.97 5.89
C THR A 145 17.80 13.43 5.20
N ARG A 146 18.04 12.12 5.28
CA ARG A 146 19.18 11.45 4.65
C ARG A 146 18.91 10.94 3.24
N ARG A 147 17.65 10.70 2.89
CA ARG A 147 17.27 10.00 1.65
C ARG A 147 16.70 10.93 0.59
N LEU A 148 15.95 11.94 1.01
CA LEU A 148 15.10 12.72 0.10
C LEU A 148 15.87 13.46 -1.00
N PRO A 149 17.07 14.05 -0.79
CA PRO A 149 17.81 14.70 -1.86
C PRO A 149 18.20 13.75 -3.01
N ALA A 150 18.59 12.53 -2.69
CA ALA A 150 18.90 11.52 -3.70
C ALA A 150 17.63 11.05 -4.45
N LEU A 151 16.53 10.86 -3.73
CA LEU A 151 15.24 10.48 -4.32
C LEU A 151 14.69 11.57 -5.25
N GLN A 152 14.86 12.84 -4.91
CA GLN A 152 14.46 13.96 -5.76
C GLN A 152 15.24 13.95 -7.08
N ARG A 153 16.58 13.78 -7.01
CA ARG A 153 17.41 13.66 -8.22
C ARG A 153 17.04 12.46 -9.08
N ALA A 154 16.62 11.37 -8.46
CA ALA A 154 16.14 10.17 -9.16
C ALA A 154 14.77 10.33 -9.83
N GLY A 155 14.08 11.46 -9.61
CA GLY A 155 12.78 11.76 -10.22
C GLY A 155 11.55 11.45 -9.35
N LEU A 156 11.70 11.38 -8.02
CA LEU A 156 10.56 11.24 -7.12
C LEU A 156 9.63 12.46 -7.23
N ALA A 157 8.40 12.25 -7.72
CA ALA A 157 7.48 13.33 -8.03
C ALA A 157 6.60 13.76 -6.84
N SER A 158 6.21 12.87 -5.96
CA SER A 158 5.35 13.21 -4.83
C SER A 158 5.59 12.37 -3.59
N LEU A 159 5.26 12.93 -2.43
CA LEU A 159 5.54 12.35 -1.13
C LEU A 159 4.29 12.34 -0.25
N ASN A 160 4.05 11.20 0.41
CA ASN A 160 3.13 11.09 1.53
C ASN A 160 3.93 10.71 2.77
N VAL A 161 3.76 11.46 3.86
CA VAL A 161 4.35 11.13 5.16
C VAL A 161 3.24 10.64 6.09
N SER A 162 3.46 9.49 6.74
CA SER A 162 2.55 8.98 7.77
C SER A 162 2.93 9.59 9.11
N LEU A 163 1.96 10.27 9.76
CA LEU A 163 2.16 10.97 11.03
C LEU A 163 0.86 10.91 11.84
N ASP A 164 0.83 10.09 12.89
CA ASP A 164 -0.41 9.83 13.63
C ASP A 164 -0.57 10.69 14.89
N SER A 165 0.44 11.48 15.27
CA SER A 165 0.37 12.43 16.39
C SER A 165 1.42 13.52 16.23
N LEU A 166 1.11 14.71 16.73
CA LEU A 166 2.02 15.85 16.85
C LEU A 166 2.64 15.95 18.27
N ARG A 167 2.20 15.08 19.20
CA ARG A 167 2.65 15.06 20.60
C ARG A 167 3.68 13.93 20.78
N PRO A 168 4.89 14.20 21.31
CA PRO A 168 5.99 13.24 21.39
C PRO A 168 5.66 11.95 22.17
N ASP A 169 5.00 12.08 23.29
CA ASP A 169 4.59 10.97 24.14
C ASP A 169 3.56 10.07 23.45
N ARG A 170 2.56 10.69 22.82
CA ARG A 170 1.52 9.99 22.07
C ARG A 170 2.06 9.34 20.81
N TYR A 171 2.90 10.05 20.04
CA TYR A 171 3.60 9.48 18.90
C TYR A 171 4.37 8.22 19.31
N THR A 172 5.13 8.32 20.42
CA THR A 172 5.89 7.18 20.96
C THR A 172 4.96 6.03 21.39
N ARG A 173 3.83 6.34 22.00
CA ARG A 173 2.82 5.32 22.37
C ARG A 173 2.26 4.61 21.14
N ILE A 174 1.90 5.34 20.09
CA ILE A 174 1.31 4.78 18.86
C ILE A 174 2.35 3.99 18.06
N THR A 175 3.54 4.56 17.85
CA THR A 175 4.58 3.99 16.98
C THR A 175 5.56 3.07 17.70
N ARG A 176 5.51 3.04 19.03
CA ARG A 176 6.44 2.34 19.93
C ARG A 176 7.91 2.74 19.71
N ARG A 177 8.15 3.96 19.20
CA ARG A 177 9.49 4.52 18.96
C ARG A 177 9.48 6.05 19.10
N PRO A 178 10.45 6.66 19.80
CA PRO A 178 10.54 8.12 20.00
C PRO A 178 11.17 8.80 18.78
N ALA A 179 10.48 8.85 17.65
CA ALA A 179 11.04 9.32 16.38
C ALA A 179 10.31 10.55 15.79
N LEU A 180 9.42 11.21 16.54
CA LEU A 180 8.63 12.34 16.04
C LEU A 180 9.50 13.47 15.48
N ALA A 181 10.55 13.87 16.20
CA ALA A 181 11.43 14.96 15.76
C ALA A 181 12.07 14.68 14.39
N HIS A 182 12.44 13.42 14.13
CA HIS A 182 13.00 13.03 12.83
C HIS A 182 11.94 13.08 11.71
N ALA A 183 10.71 12.67 12.00
CA ALA A 183 9.61 12.74 11.03
C ALA A 183 9.26 14.19 10.69
N LEU A 184 9.19 15.09 11.68
CA LEU A 184 8.96 16.52 11.48
C LEU A 184 10.08 17.18 10.69
N ALA A 185 11.35 16.91 11.02
CA ALA A 185 12.50 17.39 10.25
C ALA A 185 12.47 16.90 8.79
N GLY A 186 11.99 15.66 8.55
CA GLY A 186 11.76 15.13 7.20
C GLY A 186 10.66 15.86 6.44
N ILE A 187 9.59 16.26 7.11
CA ILE A 187 8.49 17.07 6.55
C ILE A 187 9.00 18.46 6.18
N ASP A 188 9.73 19.13 7.07
CA ASP A 188 10.28 20.47 6.83
C ASP A 188 11.25 20.45 5.64
N LEU A 189 12.15 19.46 5.57
CA LEU A 189 13.03 19.29 4.41
C LEU A 189 12.24 19.06 3.11
N ALA A 190 11.17 18.26 3.15
CA ALA A 190 10.35 18.02 1.97
C ALA A 190 9.71 19.30 1.44
N LEU A 191 9.22 20.18 2.34
CA LEU A 191 8.68 21.49 1.97
C LEU A 191 9.76 22.42 1.40
N GLN A 192 10.98 22.43 2.00
CA GLN A 192 12.12 23.20 1.49
C GLN A 192 12.54 22.75 0.09
N LEU A 193 12.48 21.45 -0.19
CA LEU A 193 12.78 20.86 -1.50
C LEU A 193 11.62 21.00 -2.52
N GLY A 194 10.54 21.69 -2.16
CA GLY A 194 9.44 22.03 -3.09
C GLY A 194 8.37 20.96 -3.28
N TYR A 195 8.29 19.92 -2.44
CA TYR A 195 7.18 18.97 -2.48
C TYR A 195 5.87 19.61 -2.01
N ARG A 196 5.03 20.08 -2.97
CA ARG A 196 3.79 20.81 -2.68
C ARG A 196 2.62 20.33 -3.56
N PRO A 197 1.43 20.06 -2.99
CA PRO A 197 1.19 19.90 -1.55
C PRO A 197 1.85 18.62 -1.02
N LEU A 198 2.57 18.74 0.09
CA LEU A 198 3.05 17.57 0.82
C LEU A 198 1.86 16.93 1.54
N LYS A 199 1.69 15.61 1.40
CA LYS A 199 0.56 14.89 1.98
C LYS A 199 0.95 14.23 3.30
N ILE A 200 0.21 14.55 4.35
CA ILE A 200 0.37 13.94 5.68
C ILE A 200 -0.81 13.00 5.92
N ASN A 201 -0.54 11.71 6.10
CA ASN A 201 -1.56 10.71 6.36
C ASN A 201 -1.62 10.41 7.86
N THR A 202 -2.80 10.51 8.45
CA THR A 202 -3.07 10.27 9.87
C THR A 202 -4.21 9.28 9.99
N VAL A 203 -3.95 8.11 10.57
CA VAL A 203 -5.01 7.14 10.89
C VAL A 203 -5.70 7.59 12.18
N LEU A 204 -6.98 7.95 12.09
CA LEU A 204 -7.75 8.37 13.26
C LEU A 204 -8.25 7.16 14.05
N MET A 205 -7.95 7.15 15.33
CA MET A 205 -8.38 6.13 16.28
C MET A 205 -8.92 6.79 17.55
N ARG A 206 -10.16 6.43 17.90
CA ARG A 206 -10.84 6.94 19.09
C ARG A 206 -10.08 6.58 20.36
N GLY A 207 -9.90 7.58 21.24
CA GLY A 207 -9.13 7.45 22.48
C GLY A 207 -7.61 7.35 22.29
N PHE A 208 -7.13 7.50 21.05
CA PHE A 208 -5.70 7.51 20.72
C PHE A 208 -5.21 8.88 20.24
N ASN A 209 -5.84 9.46 19.21
CA ASN A 209 -5.42 10.70 18.59
C ASN A 209 -6.60 11.52 18.02
N ASP A 210 -7.83 11.15 18.30
CA ASP A 210 -9.03 11.83 17.84
C ASP A 210 -9.19 13.24 18.46
N ASP A 211 -8.54 13.50 19.60
CA ASP A 211 -8.45 14.84 20.21
C ASP A 211 -7.40 15.76 19.56
N GLU A 212 -6.53 15.24 18.68
CA GLU A 212 -5.54 16.03 17.93
C GLU A 212 -6.05 16.49 16.54
N ILE A 213 -7.31 16.22 16.18
CA ILE A 213 -7.83 16.59 14.84
C ILE A 213 -7.62 18.10 14.58
N CYS A 214 -7.95 18.97 15.54
CA CYS A 214 -7.77 20.41 15.40
C CYS A 214 -6.29 20.83 15.41
N ASP A 215 -5.43 20.15 16.17
CA ASP A 215 -3.97 20.40 16.16
C ASP A 215 -3.40 20.12 14.75
N PHE A 216 -3.86 19.06 14.10
CA PHE A 216 -3.49 18.74 12.71
C PHE A 216 -4.06 19.74 11.69
N VAL A 217 -5.24 20.33 11.94
CA VAL A 217 -5.77 21.42 11.11
C VAL A 217 -4.87 22.64 11.25
N GLU A 218 -4.54 23.06 12.49
CA GLU A 218 -3.62 24.19 12.73
C GLU A 218 -2.23 23.95 12.10
N PHE A 219 -1.77 22.70 12.04
CA PHE A 219 -0.51 22.35 11.40
C PHE A 219 -0.49 22.71 9.90
N THR A 220 -1.67 22.89 9.25
CA THR A 220 -1.79 23.32 7.85
C THR A 220 -1.73 24.83 7.65
N LYS A 221 -1.82 25.66 8.73
CA LYS A 221 -2.02 27.10 8.64
C LYS A 221 -0.94 27.80 7.79
N ASP A 222 0.32 27.60 8.15
CA ASP A 222 1.44 28.26 7.49
C ASP A 222 2.24 27.32 6.56
N ARG A 223 1.73 26.08 6.35
CA ARG A 223 2.38 25.04 5.56
C ARG A 223 1.52 24.61 4.37
N GLU A 224 2.13 24.47 3.20
CA GLU A 224 1.48 23.93 2.01
C GLU A 224 1.40 22.39 2.08
N ILE A 225 0.71 21.89 3.10
CA ILE A 225 0.48 20.47 3.34
C ILE A 225 -1.01 20.13 3.21
N GLU A 226 -1.30 18.88 2.88
CA GLU A 226 -2.65 18.33 2.92
C GLU A 226 -2.67 17.22 3.98
N VAL A 227 -3.24 17.52 5.15
CA VAL A 227 -3.46 16.52 6.20
C VAL A 227 -4.65 15.64 5.82
N ARG A 228 -4.46 14.32 5.79
CA ARG A 228 -5.44 13.33 5.40
C ARG A 228 -5.79 12.43 6.54
N PHE A 229 -6.95 12.60 7.10
CA PHE A 229 -7.51 11.74 8.11
C PHE A 229 -8.08 10.46 7.48
N ILE A 230 -7.61 9.31 7.93
CA ILE A 230 -7.95 7.99 7.40
C ILE A 230 -8.75 7.22 8.43
N GLU A 231 -9.89 6.68 8.05
CA GLU A 231 -10.65 5.76 8.90
C GLU A 231 -9.83 4.51 9.22
N PHE A 232 -9.84 4.09 10.47
CA PHE A 232 -9.18 2.88 10.93
C PHE A 232 -9.79 1.64 10.26
N MET A 233 -8.97 0.83 9.60
CA MET A 233 -9.38 -0.30 8.76
C MET A 233 -8.99 -1.64 9.37
N PRO A 234 -9.79 -2.73 9.17
CA PRO A 234 -9.47 -4.08 9.64
C PRO A 234 -8.37 -4.71 8.81
N PHE A 235 -7.30 -5.16 9.48
CA PHE A 235 -6.24 -6.00 8.93
C PHE A 235 -5.83 -7.05 9.95
N ALA A 236 -5.20 -8.14 9.50
CA ALA A 236 -4.74 -9.18 10.40
C ALA A 236 -3.77 -8.62 11.47
N GLY A 237 -4.01 -8.97 12.72
CA GLY A 237 -3.17 -8.60 13.86
C GLY A 237 -3.28 -7.15 14.35
N ASN A 238 -4.24 -6.35 13.86
CA ASN A 238 -4.41 -4.97 14.32
C ASN A 238 -5.55 -4.78 15.34
N GLU A 239 -6.16 -5.87 15.82
CA GLU A 239 -7.23 -5.85 16.82
C GLU A 239 -8.32 -4.80 16.51
N TRP A 240 -8.72 -4.76 15.22
CA TRP A 240 -9.69 -3.77 14.76
C TRP A 240 -11.02 -3.91 15.51
N ASP A 241 -11.51 -2.78 15.98
CA ASP A 241 -12.82 -2.63 16.59
C ASP A 241 -13.52 -1.41 16.00
N ALA A 242 -14.81 -1.56 15.69
CA ALA A 242 -15.64 -0.48 15.16
C ALA A 242 -15.76 0.71 16.14
N GLY A 243 -15.72 0.47 17.44
CA GLY A 243 -15.72 1.50 18.47
C GLY A 243 -14.48 2.38 18.48
N ARG A 244 -13.34 1.87 17.98
CA ARG A 244 -12.09 2.64 17.81
C ARG A 244 -12.04 3.45 16.52
N MET A 245 -12.90 3.16 15.56
CA MET A 245 -12.97 3.93 14.31
C MET A 245 -13.64 5.28 14.56
N VAL A 246 -13.06 6.36 14.01
CA VAL A 246 -13.68 7.68 13.92
C VAL A 246 -14.26 7.83 12.51
N PRO A 247 -15.60 7.82 12.35
CA PRO A 247 -16.23 7.94 11.04
C PRO A 247 -15.96 9.29 10.38
N TYR A 248 -15.87 9.33 9.05
CA TYR A 248 -15.69 10.53 8.26
C TYR A 248 -16.61 11.69 8.69
N ALA A 249 -17.91 11.41 8.83
CA ALA A 249 -18.88 12.44 9.20
C ALA A 249 -18.64 13.04 10.59
N GLU A 250 -18.09 12.27 11.51
CA GLU A 250 -17.72 12.73 12.85
C GLU A 250 -16.47 13.60 12.80
N ALA A 251 -15.41 13.12 12.14
CA ALA A 251 -14.17 13.86 11.96
C ALA A 251 -14.41 15.19 11.24
N LEU A 252 -15.24 15.20 10.17
CA LEU A 252 -15.60 16.42 9.46
C LEU A 252 -16.36 17.41 10.37
N ARG A 253 -17.33 16.94 11.16
CA ARG A 253 -18.04 17.78 12.12
C ARG A 253 -17.14 18.36 13.20
N ALA A 254 -16.16 17.58 13.68
CA ALA A 254 -15.19 18.07 14.66
C ALA A 254 -14.40 19.27 14.10
N VAL A 255 -13.95 19.20 12.85
CA VAL A 255 -13.24 20.30 12.19
C VAL A 255 -14.20 21.47 11.93
N ALA A 256 -15.40 21.22 11.38
CA ALA A 256 -16.35 22.26 11.00
C ALA A 256 -16.93 23.08 12.18
N ARG A 257 -16.78 22.62 13.41
CA ARG A 257 -17.14 23.40 14.62
C ARG A 257 -16.20 24.57 14.89
N HIS A 258 -14.97 24.50 14.40
CA HIS A 258 -13.90 25.45 14.71
C HIS A 258 -13.38 26.18 13.49
N TYR A 259 -13.59 25.62 12.27
CA TYR A 259 -13.03 26.14 11.03
C TYR A 259 -14.09 26.20 9.93
N GLU A 260 -14.05 27.28 9.14
CA GLU A 260 -14.82 27.37 7.91
C GLU A 260 -14.15 26.52 6.82
N LEU A 261 -14.92 25.61 6.22
CA LEU A 261 -14.46 24.63 5.24
C LEU A 261 -15.13 24.82 3.90
N THR A 262 -14.33 24.89 2.83
CA THR A 262 -14.81 24.90 1.44
C THR A 262 -14.38 23.61 0.73
N PRO A 263 -15.32 22.84 0.11
CA PRO A 263 -14.99 21.65 -0.64
C PRO A 263 -14.01 21.95 -1.77
N ARG A 264 -12.97 21.12 -1.95
CA ARG A 264 -12.06 21.19 -3.10
C ARG A 264 -12.50 20.18 -4.16
N PRO A 265 -12.44 20.53 -5.46
CA PRO A 265 -12.70 19.58 -6.54
C PRO A 265 -11.80 18.34 -6.41
N ALA A 266 -12.42 17.16 -6.48
CA ALA A 266 -11.66 15.90 -6.45
C ALA A 266 -11.15 15.58 -7.87
N ALA A 267 -9.86 15.26 -8.01
CA ALA A 267 -9.39 14.58 -9.22
C ALA A 267 -10.06 13.20 -9.34
N GLY A 268 -10.39 12.75 -10.55
CA GLY A 268 -11.28 11.61 -10.81
C GLY A 268 -11.05 10.31 -10.02
N ASN A 269 -9.80 10.07 -9.59
CA ASN A 269 -9.42 8.86 -8.81
C ASN A 269 -8.93 9.19 -7.39
N ALA A 270 -9.28 10.37 -6.86
CA ALA A 270 -8.91 10.77 -5.51
C ALA A 270 -9.52 9.84 -4.46
N THR A 271 -8.74 9.52 -3.42
CA THR A 271 -9.22 8.75 -2.27
C THR A 271 -9.75 9.65 -1.16
N ALA A 272 -9.22 10.86 -1.07
CA ALA A 272 -9.60 11.82 -0.04
C ALA A 272 -10.66 12.81 -0.58
N ALA A 273 -11.71 13.06 0.20
CA ALA A 273 -12.53 14.25 0.07
C ALA A 273 -11.75 15.41 0.69
N ALA A 274 -11.29 16.35 -0.13
CA ALA A 274 -10.43 17.45 0.30
C ALA A 274 -11.23 18.73 0.56
N TRP A 275 -10.78 19.51 1.54
CA TRP A 275 -11.40 20.78 1.97
C TRP A 275 -10.32 21.85 2.16
N ALA A 276 -10.57 23.03 1.63
CA ALA A 276 -9.80 24.20 2.02
C ALA A 276 -10.28 24.67 3.39
N VAL A 277 -9.34 25.17 4.20
CA VAL A 277 -9.61 25.76 5.52
C VAL A 277 -9.38 27.26 5.38
N ALA A 278 -10.38 28.07 5.76
CA ALA A 278 -10.27 29.54 5.66
C ALA A 278 -9.03 30.04 6.42
N GLY A 279 -8.22 30.89 5.78
CA GLY A 279 -6.99 31.43 6.37
C GLY A 279 -5.80 30.47 6.44
N HIS A 280 -5.90 29.26 5.90
CA HIS A 280 -4.79 28.29 5.88
C HIS A 280 -4.16 28.16 4.49
N ARG A 281 -2.85 28.01 4.43
CA ARG A 281 -2.12 27.73 3.17
C ARG A 281 -2.31 26.30 2.70
N GLY A 282 -2.49 25.37 3.62
CA GLY A 282 -2.70 23.96 3.34
C GLY A 282 -4.17 23.58 3.24
N ALA A 283 -4.47 22.31 3.40
CA ALA A 283 -5.81 21.76 3.29
C ALA A 283 -5.97 20.54 4.21
N VAL A 284 -7.21 20.13 4.43
CA VAL A 284 -7.54 18.87 5.09
C VAL A 284 -8.28 17.96 4.13
N GLY A 285 -8.09 16.65 4.29
CA GLY A 285 -8.76 15.62 3.50
C GLY A 285 -9.22 14.47 4.37
N PHE A 286 -10.23 13.76 3.91
CA PHE A 286 -10.77 12.61 4.63
C PHE A 286 -10.82 11.40 3.71
N ILE A 287 -10.25 10.28 4.14
CA ILE A 287 -10.24 9.01 3.42
C ILE A 287 -11.21 8.06 4.12
N ALA A 288 -12.46 8.11 3.67
CA ALA A 288 -13.59 7.37 4.22
C ALA A 288 -13.63 5.94 3.66
N SER A 289 -12.61 5.13 3.96
CA SER A 289 -12.45 3.79 3.40
C SER A 289 -13.56 2.83 3.80
N MET A 290 -14.16 3.04 4.98
CA MET A 290 -15.13 2.15 5.60
C MET A 290 -16.56 2.67 5.45
N THR A 291 -16.77 3.98 5.67
CA THR A 291 -18.12 4.57 5.67
C THR A 291 -18.57 5.10 4.31
N ARG A 292 -17.64 5.54 3.45
CA ARG A 292 -17.93 6.04 2.08
C ARG A 292 -16.88 5.52 1.09
N PRO A 293 -16.88 4.22 0.76
CA PRO A 293 -15.83 3.61 -0.04
C PRO A 293 -15.78 4.17 -1.46
N PHE A 294 -14.56 4.49 -1.90
CA PHE A 294 -14.22 5.03 -3.24
C PHE A 294 -13.94 3.93 -4.27
N CYS A 295 -14.56 2.74 -4.11
CA CYS A 295 -14.31 1.58 -4.97
C CYS A 295 -14.72 1.80 -6.42
N ARG A 296 -15.77 2.59 -6.69
CA ARG A 296 -16.29 2.85 -8.04
C ARG A 296 -15.26 3.49 -8.97
N SER A 297 -14.37 4.33 -8.44
CA SER A 297 -13.30 5.01 -9.19
C SER A 297 -11.91 4.37 -8.96
N CYS A 298 -11.84 3.18 -8.37
CA CYS A 298 -10.58 2.56 -7.99
C CYS A 298 -9.79 2.08 -9.22
N ASN A 299 -8.66 2.73 -9.51
CA ASN A 299 -7.73 2.39 -10.59
C ASN A 299 -6.45 1.68 -10.12
N ARG A 300 -6.45 1.13 -8.89
CA ARG A 300 -5.22 0.68 -8.22
C ARG A 300 -5.02 -0.82 -8.33
N LEU A 301 -3.78 -1.19 -8.64
CA LEU A 301 -3.21 -2.53 -8.45
C LEU A 301 -2.17 -2.48 -7.33
N ARG A 302 -1.89 -3.62 -6.70
CA ARG A 302 -0.87 -3.75 -5.65
C ARG A 302 0.05 -4.92 -5.95
N LEU A 303 1.34 -4.69 -5.76
CA LEU A 303 2.38 -5.71 -5.79
C LEU A 303 3.02 -5.77 -4.40
N THR A 304 2.95 -6.91 -3.76
CA THR A 304 3.54 -7.16 -2.44
C THR A 304 5.04 -7.43 -2.56
N ALA A 305 5.78 -7.35 -1.45
CA ALA A 305 7.23 -7.55 -1.45
C ALA A 305 7.63 -8.97 -1.87
N ASP A 306 6.75 -9.96 -1.66
CA ASP A 306 6.92 -11.34 -2.11
C ASP A 306 6.47 -11.58 -3.56
N GLY A 307 6.10 -10.53 -4.30
CA GLY A 307 5.74 -10.58 -5.72
C GLY A 307 4.32 -11.05 -6.01
N SER A 308 3.43 -11.02 -5.03
CA SER A 308 2.02 -11.32 -5.23
C SER A 308 1.26 -10.09 -5.72
N LEU A 309 0.50 -10.25 -6.80
CA LEU A 309 -0.41 -9.23 -7.33
C LEU A 309 -1.76 -9.31 -6.62
N LYS A 310 -2.20 -8.17 -6.05
CA LYS A 310 -3.54 -7.97 -5.47
C LYS A 310 -4.28 -6.91 -6.27
N VAL A 311 -5.50 -7.21 -6.66
CA VAL A 311 -6.38 -6.26 -7.38
C VAL A 311 -7.23 -5.42 -6.42
N CYS A 312 -7.32 -5.82 -5.15
CA CYS A 312 -8.02 -5.10 -4.08
C CYS A 312 -7.17 -5.07 -2.79
N LEU A 313 -7.34 -4.03 -1.97
CA LEU A 313 -6.69 -3.92 -0.66
C LEU A 313 -7.16 -5.02 0.30
N PHE A 314 -8.46 -5.27 0.31
CA PHE A 314 -9.11 -6.18 1.25
C PHE A 314 -9.32 -7.60 0.71
N GLY A 315 -9.02 -7.84 -0.57
CA GLY A 315 -9.20 -9.18 -1.17
C GLY A 315 -8.14 -10.17 -0.67
N SER A 316 -8.54 -11.41 -0.42
CA SER A 316 -7.62 -12.51 -0.12
C SER A 316 -6.99 -13.11 -1.40
N ALA A 317 -7.64 -12.92 -2.56
CA ALA A 317 -7.13 -13.44 -3.83
C ALA A 317 -5.84 -12.72 -4.25
N GLU A 318 -4.81 -13.52 -4.52
CA GLU A 318 -3.47 -13.09 -4.92
C GLU A 318 -2.95 -13.98 -6.05
N VAL A 319 -2.14 -13.40 -6.95
CA VAL A 319 -1.46 -14.13 -8.02
C VAL A 319 0.04 -13.88 -7.89
N SER A 320 0.85 -14.93 -7.68
CA SER A 320 2.29 -14.79 -7.55
C SER A 320 2.94 -14.59 -8.92
N LEU A 321 3.27 -13.34 -9.23
CA LEU A 321 4.07 -13.01 -10.44
C LEU A 321 5.52 -13.46 -10.28
N ARG A 322 6.05 -13.44 -9.04
CA ARG A 322 7.39 -13.95 -8.73
C ARG A 322 7.52 -15.43 -9.11
N ASP A 323 6.59 -16.26 -8.67
CA ASP A 323 6.70 -17.71 -8.91
C ASP A 323 6.54 -18.02 -10.40
N ALA A 324 5.67 -17.30 -11.11
CA ALA A 324 5.57 -17.39 -12.56
C ALA A 324 6.91 -17.04 -13.25
N MET A 325 7.57 -15.94 -12.86
CA MET A 325 8.89 -15.56 -13.38
C MET A 325 9.95 -16.63 -13.11
N ARG A 326 9.97 -17.18 -11.90
CA ARG A 326 10.95 -18.23 -11.49
C ARG A 326 10.71 -19.55 -12.17
N GLN A 327 9.48 -19.80 -12.65
CA GLN A 327 9.14 -20.95 -13.49
C GLN A 327 9.40 -20.71 -14.98
N GLY A 328 9.98 -19.56 -15.34
CA GLY A 328 10.37 -19.24 -16.71
C GLY A 328 9.34 -18.49 -17.52
N ALA A 329 8.26 -17.97 -16.90
CA ALA A 329 7.24 -17.20 -17.63
C ALA A 329 7.86 -16.00 -18.38
N CYS A 330 7.51 -15.86 -19.66
CA CYS A 330 7.86 -14.69 -20.47
C CYS A 330 6.98 -13.48 -20.13
N ASP A 331 7.30 -12.29 -20.64
CA ASP A 331 6.57 -11.06 -20.32
C ASP A 331 5.11 -11.09 -20.81
N ARG A 332 4.85 -11.77 -21.95
CA ARG A 332 3.48 -11.98 -22.45
C ARG A 332 2.64 -12.87 -21.51
N GLU A 333 3.25 -13.86 -20.87
CA GLU A 333 2.57 -14.70 -19.89
C GLU A 333 2.29 -13.93 -18.59
N LEU A 334 3.23 -13.09 -18.14
CA LEU A 334 3.00 -12.18 -17.01
C LEU A 334 1.85 -11.20 -17.31
N GLU A 335 1.79 -10.65 -18.52
CA GLU A 335 0.68 -9.80 -18.94
C GLU A 335 -0.66 -10.53 -18.86
N ARG A 336 -0.76 -11.78 -19.40
CA ARG A 336 -1.98 -12.58 -19.32
C ARG A 336 -2.41 -12.81 -17.86
N LEU A 337 -1.48 -13.13 -16.97
CA LEU A 337 -1.76 -13.31 -15.53
C LEU A 337 -2.28 -12.02 -14.89
N ILE A 338 -1.69 -10.87 -15.21
CA ILE A 338 -2.12 -9.56 -14.71
C ILE A 338 -3.54 -9.25 -15.19
N ARG A 339 -3.84 -9.45 -16.49
CA ARG A 339 -5.18 -9.22 -17.05
C ARG A 339 -6.22 -10.19 -16.48
N ALA A 340 -5.88 -11.47 -16.32
CA ALA A 340 -6.75 -12.47 -15.69
C ALA A 340 -7.06 -12.14 -14.23
N ALA A 341 -6.05 -11.73 -13.45
CA ALA A 341 -6.26 -11.28 -12.08
C ALA A 341 -7.20 -10.06 -12.03
N LEU A 342 -7.04 -9.12 -12.96
CA LEU A 342 -7.84 -7.90 -13.02
C LEU A 342 -9.32 -8.17 -13.35
N ARG A 343 -9.64 -9.14 -14.18
CA ARG A 343 -11.03 -9.58 -14.46
C ARG A 343 -11.76 -10.02 -13.18
N ASN A 344 -11.05 -10.54 -12.18
CA ASN A 344 -11.61 -10.95 -10.88
C ASN A 344 -11.81 -9.78 -9.89
N LYS A 345 -11.51 -8.54 -10.29
CA LYS A 345 -11.70 -7.38 -9.42
C LYS A 345 -13.18 -7.07 -9.24
N ARG A 346 -13.65 -7.08 -7.99
CA ARG A 346 -15.05 -6.78 -7.65
C ARG A 346 -15.36 -5.29 -7.82
N PRO A 347 -16.63 -4.91 -8.03
CA PRO A 347 -17.04 -3.50 -8.14
C PRO A 347 -16.75 -2.73 -6.87
N GLN A 348 -16.91 -3.36 -5.70
CA GLN A 348 -16.62 -2.80 -4.39
C GLN A 348 -16.18 -3.89 -3.40
N HIS A 349 -15.61 -3.48 -2.26
CA HIS A 349 -15.28 -4.40 -1.18
C HIS A 349 -16.54 -4.92 -0.47
N ALA A 350 -16.37 -5.96 0.34
CA ALA A 350 -17.46 -6.71 0.96
C ALA A 350 -18.27 -5.94 2.05
N GLY A 351 -17.91 -4.67 2.34
CA GLY A 351 -18.49 -3.89 3.43
C GLY A 351 -17.79 -4.11 4.78
N MET A 352 -17.90 -3.15 5.67
CA MET A 352 -17.14 -3.06 6.93
C MET A 352 -17.24 -4.33 7.79
N GLN A 353 -18.46 -4.82 8.03
CA GLN A 353 -18.69 -5.98 8.90
C GLN A 353 -18.09 -7.28 8.33
N ASN A 354 -18.18 -7.46 7.01
CA ASN A 354 -17.60 -8.62 6.34
C ASN A 354 -16.08 -8.52 6.30
N LEU A 355 -15.52 -7.33 6.05
CA LEU A 355 -14.08 -7.11 6.05
C LEU A 355 -13.43 -7.43 7.40
N ALA A 356 -14.10 -7.10 8.50
CA ALA A 356 -13.63 -7.42 9.85
C ALA A 356 -13.53 -8.94 10.13
N ARG A 357 -14.29 -9.75 9.40
CA ARG A 357 -14.32 -11.22 9.52
C ARG A 357 -13.47 -11.94 8.48
N MET A 358 -13.02 -11.23 7.45
CA MET A 358 -12.21 -11.82 6.37
C MET A 358 -10.76 -11.96 6.79
N GLU A 359 -10.18 -13.10 6.46
CA GLU A 359 -8.73 -13.25 6.51
C GLU A 359 -8.06 -12.26 5.54
N ASN A 360 -7.11 -11.49 6.03
CA ASN A 360 -6.28 -10.60 5.24
C ASN A 360 -4.86 -10.63 5.80
N ARG A 361 -3.87 -10.23 5.01
CA ARG A 361 -2.50 -10.08 5.51
C ARG A 361 -2.40 -8.88 6.47
N PRO A 362 -1.44 -8.87 7.41
CA PRO A 362 -1.06 -7.66 8.13
C PRO A 362 -0.75 -6.51 7.16
N MET A 363 -1.11 -5.27 7.54
CA MET A 363 -0.95 -4.10 6.68
C MET A 363 0.50 -3.91 6.20
N VAL A 364 1.48 -4.19 7.05
CA VAL A 364 2.91 -4.07 6.75
C VAL A 364 3.35 -4.97 5.58
N LEU A 365 2.70 -6.10 5.37
CA LEU A 365 3.02 -7.04 4.28
C LEU A 365 2.34 -6.66 2.96
N ILE A 366 1.27 -5.86 3.00
CA ILE A 366 0.52 -5.42 1.81
C ILE A 366 1.09 -4.10 1.26
N GLY A 367 1.81 -3.37 2.07
CA GLY A 367 2.27 -2.01 1.79
C GLY A 367 1.18 -0.97 2.02
N GLY A 368 1.06 -0.52 3.23
CA GLY A 368 0.04 0.43 3.75
C GLY A 368 -0.04 1.78 3.06
#